data_5aad2a1d583ae1ad2717b169abc4fd01
#
_entry.id   5aad2a1d583ae1ad2717b169abc4fd01
#
_cell.length_a   1.000
_cell.length_b   1.000
_cell.length_c   1.000
_cell.angle_alpha   90.00
_cell.angle_beta   90.00
_cell.angle_gamma   90.00
#
_symmetry.space_group_name_H-M   'P 1'
#
loop_
_entity.id
_entity.type
_entity.pdbx_description
1 polymer ?
#
loop_
_entity_poly.entity_id
_entity_poly.type
_entity_poly.pdbx_seq_one_letter_code
_entity_poly.pdbx_strand_id
1 'polypeptide(L)'
;MARSQKPKSRRSLPRLRIRRARLIDLEHLVCQRRTMWAEIGITDRRELDRADREYRSWARNGLRKGTLLGWIVEDEKKQVAGSGCLWLQPIQPRPGIRTSFQPYLLSMYTEPSFRGKGVASKIVDEAKRWSKKKRFPQLVLHASKMGRRVYSGRGFKRSWEMRARLDSRR
;
A
#
# COMPACT_ATOMS: atom_id res chain seq x y z
N MET A 1 9.50 37.33 39.04
CA MET A 1 9.43 37.51 37.56
C MET A 1 9.14 36.19 36.92
N ALA A 2 7.91 35.93 36.54
CA ALA A 2 7.49 34.65 35.93
C ALA A 2 7.65 34.78 34.41
N ARG A 3 8.50 33.89 33.80
CA ARG A 3 8.65 33.78 32.36
C ARG A 3 7.42 33.05 31.77
N SER A 4 6.61 33.80 31.09
CA SER A 4 5.50 33.27 30.29
C SER A 4 6.05 32.40 29.15
N GLN A 5 5.79 31.09 29.22
CA GLN A 5 6.06 30.17 28.10
C GLN A 5 4.95 30.35 27.05
N LYS A 6 5.33 30.86 25.86
CA LYS A 6 4.44 30.91 24.69
C LYS A 6 3.98 29.49 24.33
N PRO A 7 2.68 29.28 24.04
CA PRO A 7 2.18 27.96 23.64
C PRO A 7 2.81 27.54 22.31
N LYS A 8 3.36 26.32 22.26
CA LYS A 8 3.88 25.72 21.03
C LYS A 8 2.75 25.68 19.99
N SER A 9 2.96 26.39 18.89
CA SER A 9 2.08 26.38 17.73
C SER A 9 1.69 24.92 17.37
N ARG A 10 0.41 24.59 17.40
CA ARG A 10 -0.13 23.36 16.85
C ARG A 10 0.18 23.36 15.34
N ARG A 11 1.23 22.67 14.93
CA ARG A 11 1.49 22.43 13.49
C ARG A 11 0.23 21.76 12.93
N SER A 12 -0.48 22.48 12.10
CA SER A 12 -1.62 21.94 11.37
C SER A 12 -1.18 20.71 10.57
N LEU A 13 -1.97 19.64 10.62
CA LEU A 13 -1.69 18.44 9.83
C LEU A 13 -1.70 18.84 8.34
N PRO A 14 -0.73 18.36 7.55
CA PRO A 14 -0.68 18.68 6.13
C PRO A 14 -1.96 18.20 5.44
N ARG A 15 -2.51 19.01 4.56
CA ARG A 15 -3.67 18.65 3.76
C ARG A 15 -3.23 17.63 2.71
N LEU A 16 -3.58 16.36 2.93
CA LEU A 16 -3.22 15.26 2.05
C LEU A 16 -4.29 15.05 0.97
N ARG A 17 -3.85 14.93 -0.27
CA ARG A 17 -4.67 14.61 -1.43
C ARG A 17 -4.32 13.21 -1.95
N ILE A 18 -5.32 12.42 -2.31
CA ILE A 18 -5.13 11.11 -2.93
C ILE A 18 -5.55 11.17 -4.40
N ARG A 19 -4.77 10.53 -5.26
CA ARG A 19 -5.07 10.37 -6.68
C ARG A 19 -4.71 8.98 -7.18
N ARG A 20 -5.26 8.61 -8.32
CA ARG A 20 -4.85 7.41 -9.04
C ARG A 20 -3.42 7.56 -9.55
N ALA A 21 -2.65 6.49 -9.39
CA ALA A 21 -1.35 6.38 -10.05
C ALA A 21 -1.53 6.14 -11.55
N ARG A 22 -0.66 6.75 -12.33
CA ARG A 22 -0.55 6.62 -13.78
C ARG A 22 0.78 5.96 -14.13
N LEU A 23 1.00 5.64 -15.38
CA LEU A 23 2.28 5.04 -15.82
C LEU A 23 3.50 5.91 -15.51
N ILE A 24 3.34 7.23 -15.51
CA ILE A 24 4.41 8.16 -15.14
C ILE A 24 4.83 8.03 -13.65
N ASP A 25 3.96 7.48 -12.81
CA ASP A 25 4.23 7.27 -11.37
C ASP A 25 4.93 5.93 -11.11
N LEU A 26 5.19 5.12 -12.14
CA LEU A 26 5.74 3.77 -11.99
C LEU A 26 7.03 3.75 -11.16
N GLU A 27 7.95 4.68 -11.42
CA GLU A 27 9.22 4.72 -10.69
C GLU A 27 9.05 5.10 -9.21
N HIS A 28 8.05 5.91 -8.87
CA HIS A 28 7.68 6.15 -7.46
C HIS A 28 7.19 4.87 -6.78
N LEU A 29 6.35 4.08 -7.46
CA LEU A 29 5.87 2.80 -6.94
C LEU A 29 7.02 1.81 -6.75
N VAL A 30 7.96 1.73 -7.68
CA VAL A 30 9.15 0.87 -7.59
C VAL A 30 10.03 1.30 -6.41
N CYS A 31 10.36 2.59 -6.32
CA CYS A 31 11.22 3.13 -5.29
C CYS A 31 10.64 2.93 -3.88
N GLN A 32 9.36 3.26 -3.67
CA GLN A 32 8.71 3.09 -2.38
C GLN A 32 8.56 1.62 -1.99
N ARG A 33 8.31 0.73 -2.97
CA ARG A 33 8.31 -0.71 -2.72
C ARG A 33 9.69 -1.22 -2.30
N ARG A 34 10.76 -0.77 -2.96
CA ARG A 34 12.14 -1.09 -2.58
C ARG A 34 12.42 -0.67 -1.14
N THR A 35 12.11 0.57 -0.80
CA THR A 35 12.29 1.09 0.57
C THR A 35 11.49 0.28 1.59
N MET A 36 10.26 -0.09 1.27
CA MET A 36 9.44 -0.96 2.12
C MET A 36 10.14 -2.30 2.38
N TRP A 37 10.72 -2.95 1.35
CA TRP A 37 11.44 -4.21 1.52
C TRP A 37 12.70 -4.05 2.37
N ALA A 38 13.45 -2.97 2.16
CA ALA A 38 14.63 -2.65 2.95
C ALA A 38 14.28 -2.45 4.44
N GLU A 39 13.18 -1.75 4.74
CA GLU A 39 12.72 -1.52 6.12
C GLU A 39 12.26 -2.80 6.85
N ILE A 40 11.85 -3.83 6.12
CA ILE A 40 11.50 -5.13 6.71
C ILE A 40 12.64 -6.14 6.71
N GLY A 41 13.86 -5.70 6.37
CA GLY A 41 15.09 -6.46 6.55
C GLY A 41 15.69 -7.10 5.30
N ILE A 42 15.16 -6.83 4.10
CA ILE A 42 15.78 -7.26 2.84
C ILE A 42 16.81 -6.21 2.43
N THR A 43 18.09 -6.50 2.67
CA THR A 43 19.19 -5.54 2.45
C THR A 43 20.16 -5.93 1.32
N ASP A 44 20.05 -7.14 0.77
CA ASP A 44 20.85 -7.55 -0.37
C ASP A 44 20.52 -6.70 -1.60
N ARG A 45 21.49 -5.90 -2.02
CA ARG A 45 21.35 -4.97 -3.15
C ARG A 45 21.04 -5.70 -4.47
N ARG A 46 21.71 -6.83 -4.73
CA ARG A 46 21.51 -7.59 -5.98
C ARG A 46 20.11 -8.17 -6.06
N GLU A 47 19.61 -8.70 -4.93
CA GLU A 47 18.26 -9.22 -4.82
C GLU A 47 17.23 -8.10 -5.03
N LEU A 48 17.41 -6.94 -4.38
CA LEU A 48 16.53 -5.79 -4.54
C LEU A 48 16.53 -5.27 -5.99
N ASP A 49 17.71 -5.17 -6.64
CA ASP A 49 17.81 -4.72 -8.03
C ASP A 49 17.11 -5.68 -9.01
N ARG A 50 17.22 -6.99 -8.78
CA ARG A 50 16.47 -8.00 -9.55
C ARG A 50 14.98 -7.86 -9.33
N ALA A 51 14.54 -7.80 -8.09
CA ALA A 51 13.14 -7.67 -7.73
C ALA A 51 12.51 -6.37 -8.28
N ASP A 52 13.26 -5.27 -8.34
CA ASP A 52 12.79 -4.00 -8.90
C ASP A 52 12.60 -4.09 -10.42
N ARG A 53 13.50 -4.78 -11.15
CA ARG A 53 13.33 -4.99 -12.60
C ARG A 53 12.08 -5.82 -12.90
N GLU A 54 11.89 -6.92 -12.17
CA GLU A 54 10.73 -7.80 -12.32
C GLU A 54 9.44 -7.07 -11.96
N TYR A 55 9.42 -6.36 -10.83
CA TYR A 55 8.26 -5.59 -10.39
C TYR A 55 7.91 -4.47 -11.37
N ARG A 56 8.90 -3.76 -11.91
CA ARG A 56 8.67 -2.68 -12.89
C ARG A 56 7.96 -3.21 -14.14
N SER A 57 8.39 -4.34 -14.66
CA SER A 57 7.73 -4.99 -15.80
C SER A 57 6.30 -5.42 -15.47
N TRP A 58 6.13 -6.13 -14.35
CA TRP A 58 4.84 -6.60 -13.88
C TRP A 58 3.86 -5.45 -13.60
N ALA A 59 4.30 -4.42 -12.88
CA ALA A 59 3.46 -3.28 -12.53
C ALA A 59 3.07 -2.44 -13.76
N ARG A 60 4.00 -2.24 -14.71
CA ARG A 60 3.70 -1.57 -15.98
C ARG A 60 2.59 -2.28 -16.75
N ASN A 61 2.70 -3.60 -16.88
CA ASN A 61 1.68 -4.40 -17.54
C ASN A 61 0.34 -4.37 -16.79
N GLY A 62 0.39 -4.49 -15.46
CA GLY A 62 -0.80 -4.44 -14.63
C GLY A 62 -1.53 -3.10 -14.70
N LEU A 63 -0.79 -1.99 -14.66
CA LEU A 63 -1.36 -0.64 -14.81
C LEU A 63 -1.99 -0.43 -16.19
N ARG A 64 -1.34 -0.90 -17.27
CA ARG A 64 -1.88 -0.80 -18.64
C ARG A 64 -3.14 -1.63 -18.81
N LYS A 65 -3.16 -2.86 -18.31
CA LYS A 65 -4.29 -3.79 -18.41
C LYS A 65 -5.41 -3.51 -17.40
N GLY A 66 -5.19 -2.61 -16.43
CA GLY A 66 -6.12 -2.33 -15.34
C GLY A 66 -6.23 -3.46 -14.32
N THR A 67 -5.32 -4.44 -14.32
CA THR A 67 -5.25 -5.51 -13.31
C THR A 67 -4.46 -5.11 -12.08
N LEU A 68 -3.70 -4.03 -12.16
CA LEU A 68 -3.08 -3.34 -11.03
C LEU A 68 -3.59 -1.91 -10.97
N LEU A 69 -4.05 -1.50 -9.82
CA LEU A 69 -4.44 -0.14 -9.53
C LEU A 69 -3.47 0.44 -8.50
N GLY A 70 -2.96 1.65 -8.75
CA GLY A 70 -2.12 2.36 -7.78
C GLY A 70 -2.81 3.61 -7.27
N TRP A 71 -2.46 4.04 -6.07
CA TRP A 71 -2.79 5.35 -5.51
C TRP A 71 -1.55 6.02 -4.97
N ILE A 72 -1.46 7.31 -5.22
CA ILE A 72 -0.44 8.21 -4.67
C ILE A 72 -1.13 9.19 -3.73
N VAL A 73 -0.55 9.40 -2.56
CA VAL A 73 -0.95 10.46 -1.64
C VAL A 73 0.11 11.54 -1.67
N GLU A 74 -0.32 12.77 -1.86
CA GLU A 74 0.54 13.96 -1.98
C GLU A 74 0.10 15.02 -0.95
N ASP A 75 1.04 15.85 -0.52
CA ASP A 75 0.74 17.06 0.24
C ASP A 75 0.38 18.25 -0.68
N GLU A 76 0.18 19.43 -0.09
CA GLU A 76 -0.14 20.67 -0.80
C GLU A 76 0.97 21.12 -1.76
N LYS A 77 2.22 20.73 -1.50
CA LYS A 77 3.40 21.02 -2.33
C LYS A 77 3.63 19.94 -3.39
N LYS A 78 2.68 19.00 -3.56
CA LYS A 78 2.81 17.82 -4.45
C LYS A 78 3.93 16.87 -4.08
N GLN A 79 4.45 16.95 -2.86
CA GLN A 79 5.41 15.98 -2.35
C GLN A 79 4.66 14.65 -2.11
N VAL A 80 5.21 13.55 -2.63
CA VAL A 80 4.63 12.22 -2.43
C VAL A 80 4.79 11.80 -0.98
N ALA A 81 3.68 11.64 -0.29
CA ALA A 81 3.61 11.22 1.11
C ALA A 81 3.55 9.71 1.28
N GLY A 82 3.14 9.00 0.23
CA GLY A 82 3.08 7.55 0.21
C GLY A 82 2.26 7.01 -0.94
N SER A 83 2.32 5.70 -1.10
CA SER A 83 1.57 4.97 -2.13
C SER A 83 1.08 3.61 -1.66
N GLY A 84 0.21 3.01 -2.47
CA GLY A 84 -0.24 1.64 -2.31
C GLY A 84 -0.88 1.14 -3.58
N CYS A 85 -0.90 -0.18 -3.75
CA CYS A 85 -1.43 -0.82 -4.93
C CYS A 85 -2.52 -1.83 -4.58
N LEU A 86 -3.45 -2.02 -5.49
CA LEU A 86 -4.47 -3.05 -5.47
C LEU A 86 -4.30 -3.92 -6.70
N TRP A 87 -3.94 -5.15 -6.50
CA TRP A 87 -3.85 -6.16 -7.55
C TRP A 87 -5.15 -6.94 -7.64
N LEU A 88 -5.69 -7.08 -8.83
CA LEU A 88 -6.79 -7.98 -9.14
C LEU A 88 -6.19 -9.38 -9.34
N GLN A 89 -6.01 -10.09 -8.23
CA GLN A 89 -5.43 -11.43 -8.22
C GLN A 89 -6.42 -12.43 -8.84
N PRO A 90 -6.02 -13.20 -9.86
CA PRO A 90 -6.86 -14.28 -10.38
C PRO A 90 -7.16 -15.32 -9.31
N ILE A 91 -8.40 -15.76 -9.23
CA ILE A 91 -8.86 -16.83 -8.35
C ILE A 91 -9.71 -17.83 -9.14
N GLN A 92 -9.77 -19.06 -8.66
CA GLN A 92 -10.69 -20.04 -9.22
C GLN A 92 -12.15 -19.62 -8.98
N PRO A 93 -13.09 -19.98 -9.88
CA PRO A 93 -14.51 -19.77 -9.66
C PRO A 93 -14.97 -20.44 -8.35
N ARG A 94 -15.86 -19.76 -7.61
CA ARG A 94 -16.40 -20.27 -6.35
C ARG A 94 -17.92 -20.09 -6.32
N PRO A 95 -18.70 -21.00 -5.71
CA PRO A 95 -20.12 -20.81 -5.50
C PRO A 95 -20.41 -19.47 -4.80
N GLY A 96 -21.39 -18.73 -5.27
CA GLY A 96 -21.79 -17.44 -4.70
C GLY A 96 -20.85 -16.25 -5.05
N ILE A 97 -19.73 -16.46 -5.72
CA ILE A 97 -18.79 -15.40 -6.12
C ILE A 97 -18.78 -15.26 -7.64
N ARG A 98 -19.33 -14.15 -8.16
CA ARG A 98 -19.45 -13.88 -9.59
C ARG A 98 -18.22 -13.17 -10.19
N THR A 99 -17.03 -13.47 -9.69
CA THR A 99 -15.79 -12.87 -10.20
C THR A 99 -14.64 -13.87 -10.16
N SER A 100 -13.78 -13.81 -11.16
CA SER A 100 -12.54 -14.58 -11.23
C SER A 100 -11.34 -13.81 -10.65
N PHE A 101 -11.59 -12.72 -9.94
CA PHE A 101 -10.56 -11.90 -9.34
C PHE A 101 -10.87 -11.59 -7.87
N GLN A 102 -9.80 -11.47 -7.09
CA GLN A 102 -9.81 -11.03 -5.72
C GLN A 102 -8.95 -9.77 -5.57
N PRO A 103 -9.51 -8.64 -5.14
CA PRO A 103 -8.72 -7.46 -4.84
C PRO A 103 -7.73 -7.75 -3.71
N TYR A 104 -6.44 -7.54 -3.97
CA TYR A 104 -5.36 -7.77 -3.03
C TYR A 104 -4.58 -6.47 -2.84
N LEU A 105 -4.64 -5.88 -1.64
CA LEU A 105 -3.93 -4.64 -1.29
C LEU A 105 -2.48 -4.97 -0.94
N LEU A 106 -1.54 -4.32 -1.60
CA LEU A 106 -0.11 -4.60 -1.47
C LEU A 106 0.75 -3.34 -1.70
N SER A 107 2.05 -3.45 -1.47
CA SER A 107 3.04 -2.38 -1.68
C SER A 107 2.63 -1.07 -0.99
N MET A 108 2.12 -1.18 0.23
CA MET A 108 1.72 -0.02 1.04
C MET A 108 2.95 0.62 1.68
N TYR A 109 3.20 1.86 1.33
CA TYR A 109 4.30 2.61 1.92
C TYR A 109 3.87 4.04 2.30
N THR A 110 4.45 4.54 3.39
CA THR A 110 4.29 5.92 3.84
C THR A 110 5.67 6.47 4.17
N GLU A 111 6.01 7.58 3.54
CA GLU A 111 7.26 8.28 3.80
C GLU A 111 7.41 8.62 5.29
N PRO A 112 8.61 8.45 5.88
CA PRO A 112 8.82 8.62 7.32
C PRO A 112 8.25 9.93 7.88
N SER A 113 8.45 11.04 7.17
CA SER A 113 7.96 12.37 7.56
C SER A 113 6.43 12.51 7.56
N PHE A 114 5.71 11.59 6.91
CA PHE A 114 4.25 11.58 6.81
C PHE A 114 3.58 10.46 7.62
N ARG A 115 4.36 9.65 8.34
CA ARG A 115 3.80 8.62 9.22
C ARG A 115 2.95 9.24 10.32
N GLY A 116 1.89 8.53 10.72
CA GLY A 116 0.93 9.04 11.71
C GLY A 116 -0.04 10.10 11.19
N LYS A 117 0.11 10.59 9.96
CA LYS A 117 -0.73 11.64 9.36
C LYS A 117 -1.88 11.11 8.48
N GLY A 118 -2.19 9.83 8.56
CA GLY A 118 -3.36 9.24 7.88
C GLY A 118 -3.16 8.81 6.43
N VAL A 119 -1.93 8.82 5.89
CA VAL A 119 -1.62 8.41 4.50
C VAL A 119 -2.12 7.00 4.19
N ALA A 120 -1.69 6.00 4.96
CA ALA A 120 -2.10 4.62 4.76
C ALA A 120 -3.62 4.45 4.86
N SER A 121 -4.25 5.17 5.79
CA SER A 121 -5.71 5.18 5.97
C SER A 121 -6.43 5.65 4.71
N LYS A 122 -5.98 6.74 4.09
CA LYS A 122 -6.57 7.26 2.84
C LYS A 122 -6.49 6.24 1.71
N ILE A 123 -5.36 5.55 1.58
CA ILE A 123 -5.18 4.52 0.54
C ILE A 123 -6.12 3.35 0.78
N VAL A 124 -6.20 2.85 2.02
CA VAL A 124 -7.10 1.75 2.40
C VAL A 124 -8.56 2.11 2.14
N ASP A 125 -8.98 3.32 2.54
CA ASP A 125 -10.36 3.77 2.35
C ASP A 125 -10.71 3.88 0.86
N GLU A 126 -9.77 4.35 0.03
CA GLU A 126 -9.96 4.43 -1.41
C GLU A 126 -10.02 3.04 -2.07
N ALA A 127 -9.13 2.13 -1.68
CA ALA A 127 -9.14 0.75 -2.15
C ALA A 127 -10.47 0.04 -1.79
N LYS A 128 -10.98 0.23 -0.56
CA LYS A 128 -12.28 -0.28 -0.12
C LYS A 128 -13.43 0.31 -0.93
N ARG A 129 -13.42 1.63 -1.12
CA ARG A 129 -14.45 2.34 -1.91
C ARG A 129 -14.51 1.81 -3.34
N TRP A 130 -13.34 1.69 -3.98
CA TRP A 130 -13.23 1.16 -5.33
C TRP A 130 -13.72 -0.29 -5.42
N SER A 131 -13.27 -1.15 -4.52
CA SER A 131 -13.66 -2.56 -4.48
C SER A 131 -15.17 -2.73 -4.27
N LYS A 132 -15.76 -1.94 -3.37
CA LYS A 132 -17.22 -1.91 -3.14
C LYS A 132 -17.99 -1.45 -4.40
N LYS A 133 -17.53 -0.38 -5.07
CA LYS A 133 -18.13 0.11 -6.32
C LYS A 133 -18.08 -0.95 -7.43
N LYS A 134 -17.04 -1.78 -7.47
CA LYS A 134 -16.89 -2.90 -8.39
C LYS A 134 -17.59 -4.19 -7.93
N ARG A 135 -18.33 -4.13 -6.82
CA ARG A 135 -19.10 -5.24 -6.25
C ARG A 135 -18.25 -6.46 -5.88
N PHE A 136 -16.98 -6.25 -5.51
CA PHE A 136 -16.18 -7.33 -4.94
C PHE A 136 -16.67 -7.65 -3.53
N PRO A 137 -16.82 -8.95 -3.17
CA PRO A 137 -17.33 -9.35 -1.87
C PRO A 137 -16.33 -9.12 -0.74
N GLN A 138 -15.04 -9.07 -1.06
CA GLN A 138 -13.96 -8.90 -0.09
C GLN A 138 -12.75 -8.20 -0.69
N LEU A 139 -11.92 -7.64 0.18
CA LEU A 139 -10.60 -7.07 -0.10
C LEU A 139 -9.62 -7.72 0.88
N VAL A 140 -8.52 -8.26 0.39
CA VAL A 140 -7.53 -8.97 1.21
C VAL A 140 -6.18 -8.28 1.19
N LEU A 141 -5.36 -8.56 2.20
CA LEU A 141 -3.97 -8.11 2.31
C LEU A 141 -3.18 -9.01 3.27
N HIS A 142 -1.86 -8.96 3.16
CA HIS A 142 -0.96 -9.44 4.22
C HIS A 142 -0.44 -8.25 5.04
N ALA A 143 -0.76 -8.24 6.33
CA ALA A 143 -0.40 -7.15 7.20
C ALA A 143 1.00 -7.32 7.79
N SER A 144 1.88 -6.32 7.63
CA SER A 144 3.07 -6.20 8.45
C SER A 144 2.72 -5.87 9.91
N LYS A 145 3.66 -6.08 10.83
CA LYS A 145 3.46 -5.73 12.24
C LYS A 145 3.00 -4.27 12.42
N MET A 146 3.62 -3.33 11.69
CA MET A 146 3.28 -1.90 11.74
C MET A 146 1.91 -1.59 11.12
N GLY A 147 1.53 -2.30 10.05
CA GLY A 147 0.27 -2.05 9.34
C GLY A 147 -0.99 -2.54 10.05
N ARG A 148 -0.85 -3.51 10.97
CA ARG A 148 -2.02 -4.16 11.62
C ARG A 148 -3.02 -3.19 12.21
N ARG A 149 -2.53 -2.15 12.93
CA ARG A 149 -3.39 -1.15 13.59
C ARG A 149 -4.22 -0.36 12.57
N VAL A 150 -3.62 -0.01 11.43
CA VAL A 150 -4.33 0.70 10.36
C VAL A 150 -5.43 -0.17 9.78
N TYR A 151 -5.14 -1.42 9.47
CA TYR A 151 -6.09 -2.34 8.84
C TYR A 151 -7.22 -2.74 9.77
N SER A 152 -6.93 -3.13 11.02
CA SER A 152 -7.97 -3.47 11.99
C SER A 152 -8.89 -2.28 12.27
N GLY A 153 -8.37 -1.06 12.39
CA GLY A 153 -9.16 0.17 12.51
C GLY A 153 -10.02 0.49 11.28
N ARG A 154 -9.83 -0.23 10.17
CA ARG A 154 -10.59 -0.13 8.91
C ARG A 154 -11.47 -1.34 8.65
N GLY A 155 -11.69 -2.19 9.67
CA GLY A 155 -12.59 -3.35 9.61
C GLY A 155 -12.00 -4.59 8.95
N PHE A 156 -10.66 -4.66 8.77
CA PHE A 156 -10.02 -5.91 8.39
C PHE A 156 -9.94 -6.84 9.59
N LYS A 157 -10.29 -8.10 9.37
CA LYS A 157 -10.20 -9.18 10.36
C LYS A 157 -9.14 -10.19 9.94
N ARG A 158 -8.54 -10.89 10.88
CA ARG A 158 -7.63 -12.00 10.58
C ARG A 158 -8.39 -13.13 9.90
N SER A 159 -7.75 -13.75 8.92
CA SER A 159 -8.23 -15.01 8.30
C SER A 159 -7.26 -16.14 8.63
N TRP A 160 -7.70 -17.37 8.37
CA TRP A 160 -6.95 -18.60 8.61
C TRP A 160 -6.11 -18.95 7.38
N GLU A 161 -5.05 -18.17 7.10
CA GLU A 161 -4.07 -18.56 6.09
C GLU A 161 -2.96 -19.35 6.76
N MET A 162 -2.63 -20.52 6.20
CA MET A 162 -1.52 -21.37 6.64
C MET A 162 -0.42 -21.34 5.59
N ARG A 163 0.84 -21.32 6.02
CA ARG A 163 2.02 -21.30 5.16
C ARG A 163 2.99 -22.38 5.57
N ALA A 164 3.42 -23.21 4.61
CA ALA A 164 4.55 -24.12 4.76
C ALA A 164 5.78 -23.51 4.07
N ARG A 165 6.94 -23.55 4.73
CA ARG A 165 8.22 -23.25 4.06
C ARG A 165 8.68 -24.51 3.35
N LEU A 166 9.02 -24.39 2.07
CA LEU A 166 9.46 -25.50 1.24
C LEU A 166 10.97 -25.45 0.92
N ASP A 167 11.60 -24.32 1.23
CA ASP A 167 13.05 -24.12 1.09
C ASP A 167 13.78 -24.68 2.32
N SER A 168 14.59 -25.70 2.10
CA SER A 168 15.43 -26.35 3.13
C SER A 168 16.71 -25.57 3.45
N ARG A 169 16.79 -24.28 3.22
CA ARG A 169 17.97 -23.49 3.61
C ARG A 169 17.85 -23.12 5.08
N ARG A 170 18.64 -23.87 5.88
CA ARG A 170 18.97 -23.53 7.27
C ARG A 170 19.77 -22.23 7.33
#